data_d5a42a2724f13eaedc0af51a9be18280
#
_entry.id   d5a42a2724f13eaedc0af51a9be18280
#
_cell.length_a   1.000
_cell.length_b   1.000
_cell.length_c   1.000
_cell.angle_alpha   90.00
_cell.angle_beta   90.00
_cell.angle_gamma   90.00
#
_symmetry.space_group_name_H-M   'P 1'
#
loop_
_entity.id
_entity.type
_entity.pdbx_description
1 polymer ?
#
loop_
_entity_poly.entity_id
_entity_poly.type
_entity_poly.pdbx_seq_one_letter_code
_entity_poly.pdbx_strand_id
1 'polypeptide(L)'
;MSAHIRYAACAAAVLALAATAALADLPIEHAGVADLKPDNGHRLYIVDKFPPAHGIDSRVHVIDGDTFAFLGQLSNGHFGSFAISADRKTLFNATTFFSRGDHGARTDVVEYYDTSTLMPRSETLLSGNKRAMTNQYSAFLVESAESKYLLVQNATPATSVSIIDLSTKAVLAEIATAGCFGIYAAPQVPGRFSTLCGDGTALTVDFDAQGKETGRKRSAPLFDPENDALFIYGVKRGDKTIFISFLGNVHSIDFAGEVATQDTPWSFIGAKEKAAHWRPGGYGNIAYSPSNGQLYVGMHPNGSEGSHKTPAVEIWKVDVARHVVAGRVKSDGANYLQLSKETHPLLFSVNVKDDIPGSVTRYDADTLKVLGTSKPDLLEGGGPIWVE
;
A
#
# COMPACT_ATOMS: atom_id res chain seq x y z
N MET A 1 -7.88 91.80 -49.05
CA MET A 1 -8.56 90.52 -48.97
C MET A 1 -8.00 89.80 -47.75
N SER A 2 -8.72 89.88 -46.64
CA SER A 2 -8.27 89.41 -45.34
C SER A 2 -8.79 87.98 -45.07
N ALA A 3 -7.89 87.05 -44.79
CA ALA A 3 -8.22 85.75 -44.32
C ALA A 3 -8.05 85.71 -42.80
N HIS A 4 -9.16 85.57 -42.07
CA HIS A 4 -9.15 85.38 -40.62
C HIS A 4 -8.89 83.92 -40.32
N ILE A 5 -7.79 83.61 -39.69
CA ILE A 5 -7.51 82.31 -39.16
C ILE A 5 -8.04 82.32 -37.70
N ARG A 6 -9.08 81.55 -37.42
CA ARG A 6 -9.60 81.31 -36.07
C ARG A 6 -8.81 80.18 -35.46
N TYR A 7 -8.03 80.45 -34.42
CA TYR A 7 -7.47 79.39 -33.59
C TYR A 7 -8.55 78.85 -32.63
N ALA A 8 -8.92 77.65 -32.86
CA ALA A 8 -9.73 76.87 -31.88
C ALA A 8 -8.78 76.31 -30.81
N ALA A 9 -8.89 76.80 -29.59
CA ALA A 9 -8.21 76.23 -28.43
C ALA A 9 -8.86 75.00 -28.05
N CYS A 10 -8.21 73.85 -28.32
CA CYS A 10 -8.56 72.55 -27.76
C CYS A 10 -8.08 72.51 -26.30
N ALA A 11 -8.99 72.70 -25.35
CA ALA A 11 -8.73 72.33 -23.92
C ALA A 11 -8.67 70.81 -23.77
N ALA A 12 -7.45 70.26 -23.70
CA ALA A 12 -7.23 68.92 -23.34
C ALA A 12 -7.48 68.72 -21.81
N ALA A 13 -8.60 68.22 -21.45
CA ALA A 13 -8.88 67.80 -20.10
C ALA A 13 -8.07 66.52 -19.85
N VAL A 14 -6.94 66.65 -19.17
CA VAL A 14 -6.19 65.52 -18.64
C VAL A 14 -6.96 64.96 -17.44
N LEU A 15 -7.80 63.93 -17.64
CA LEU A 15 -8.30 63.13 -16.56
C LEU A 15 -7.13 62.34 -15.99
N ALA A 16 -6.55 62.80 -14.88
CA ALA A 16 -5.70 62.01 -14.04
C ALA A 16 -6.59 60.92 -13.38
N LEU A 17 -6.61 59.73 -13.98
CA LEU A 17 -7.09 58.55 -13.24
C LEU A 17 -6.05 58.29 -12.14
N ALA A 18 -6.37 58.76 -10.93
CA ALA A 18 -5.71 58.24 -9.73
C ALA A 18 -6.10 56.75 -9.61
N ALA A 19 -5.27 55.88 -10.17
CA ALA A 19 -5.27 54.49 -9.83
C ALA A 19 -4.87 54.41 -8.35
N THR A 20 -5.81 54.46 -7.45
CA THR A 20 -5.61 53.97 -6.09
C THR A 20 -5.31 52.48 -6.25
N ALA A 21 -4.01 52.16 -6.26
CA ALA A 21 -3.61 50.79 -5.96
C ALA A 21 -4.24 50.49 -4.61
N ALA A 22 -5.38 49.81 -4.63
CA ALA A 22 -5.89 49.10 -3.47
C ALA A 22 -4.82 48.05 -3.22
N LEU A 23 -3.83 48.38 -2.39
CA LEU A 23 -3.07 47.39 -1.69
C LEU A 23 -4.14 46.65 -0.87
N ALA A 24 -4.70 45.58 -1.45
CA ALA A 24 -5.43 44.64 -0.68
C ALA A 24 -4.42 44.15 0.36
N ASP A 25 -4.55 44.67 1.56
CA ASP A 25 -3.81 44.15 2.71
C ASP A 25 -4.37 42.76 2.92
N LEU A 26 -3.74 41.80 2.21
CA LEU A 26 -4.10 40.38 2.37
C LEU A 26 -3.85 40.07 3.83
N PRO A 27 -4.86 39.54 4.54
CA PRO A 27 -4.67 39.16 5.93
C PRO A 27 -3.46 38.22 5.97
N ILE A 28 -2.59 38.41 6.96
CA ILE A 28 -1.44 37.54 7.18
C ILE A 28 -2.01 36.12 7.30
N GLU A 29 -1.66 35.25 6.34
CA GLU A 29 -2.02 33.86 6.40
C GLU A 29 -1.27 33.22 7.58
N HIS A 30 -2.02 32.79 8.57
CA HIS A 30 -1.49 31.96 9.63
C HIS A 30 -1.54 30.51 9.14
N ALA A 31 -0.36 29.91 8.90
CA ALA A 31 -0.31 28.48 8.63
C ALA A 31 -0.93 27.73 9.83
N GLY A 32 -2.06 27.11 9.59
CA GLY A 32 -2.78 26.28 10.56
C GLY A 32 -2.67 24.80 10.19
N VAL A 33 -2.72 23.93 11.18
CA VAL A 33 -2.92 22.50 11.00
C VAL A 33 -4.40 22.21 11.23
N ALA A 34 -5.05 21.64 10.23
CA ALA A 34 -6.43 21.19 10.35
C ALA A 34 -6.46 19.70 10.66
N ASP A 35 -7.34 19.33 11.60
CA ASP A 35 -7.64 17.92 11.83
C ASP A 35 -8.54 17.38 10.72
N LEU A 36 -8.23 16.18 10.24
CA LEU A 36 -9.16 15.42 9.44
C LEU A 36 -10.41 15.09 10.28
N LYS A 37 -11.55 14.98 9.64
CA LYS A 37 -12.75 14.49 10.33
C LYS A 37 -12.44 13.13 10.95
N PRO A 38 -13.02 12.81 12.12
CA PRO A 38 -12.90 11.48 12.70
C PRO A 38 -13.22 10.41 11.67
N ASP A 39 -12.40 9.35 11.64
CA ASP A 39 -12.64 8.24 10.76
C ASP A 39 -13.84 7.41 11.22
N ASN A 40 -14.60 6.92 10.25
CA ASN A 40 -15.74 6.02 10.47
C ASN A 40 -15.37 4.54 10.16
N GLY A 41 -14.09 4.23 9.99
CA GLY A 41 -13.60 2.90 9.60
C GLY A 41 -13.48 2.70 8.08
N HIS A 42 -13.75 3.75 7.28
CA HIS A 42 -13.73 3.67 5.82
C HIS A 42 -12.71 4.63 5.17
N ARG A 43 -11.81 5.22 5.96
CA ARG A 43 -10.74 6.04 5.40
C ARG A 43 -9.75 5.15 4.66
N LEU A 44 -9.48 5.51 3.42
CA LEU A 44 -8.58 4.79 2.53
C LEU A 44 -7.25 5.54 2.45
N TYR A 45 -6.16 4.78 2.55
CA TYR A 45 -4.81 5.24 2.24
C TYR A 45 -4.33 4.46 1.02
N ILE A 46 -4.10 5.14 -0.09
CA ILE A 46 -3.73 4.53 -1.37
C ILE A 46 -2.39 5.08 -1.81
N VAL A 47 -1.42 4.20 -1.94
CA VAL A 47 -0.13 4.57 -2.50
C VAL A 47 -0.25 4.68 -4.00
N ASP A 48 -0.26 5.90 -4.51
CA ASP A 48 -0.35 6.19 -5.94
C ASP A 48 1.05 6.36 -6.53
N LYS A 49 1.43 5.43 -7.40
CA LYS A 49 2.79 5.33 -7.95
C LYS A 49 2.86 5.08 -9.46
N PHE A 50 1.72 4.97 -10.11
CA PHE A 50 1.67 4.79 -11.56
C PHE A 50 1.28 6.09 -12.29
N PRO A 51 1.70 6.25 -13.55
CA PRO A 51 2.61 5.41 -14.34
C PRO A 51 4.02 5.32 -13.72
N PRO A 52 4.88 4.39 -14.19
CA PRO A 52 6.22 4.16 -13.61
C PRO A 52 7.08 5.41 -13.43
N ALA A 53 6.83 6.47 -14.20
CA ALA A 53 7.47 7.77 -14.04
C ALA A 53 7.23 8.38 -12.65
N HIS A 54 6.13 8.06 -11.97
CA HIS A 54 5.79 8.50 -10.62
C HIS A 54 6.32 7.58 -9.52
N GLY A 55 7.05 6.52 -9.85
CA GLY A 55 7.77 5.72 -8.86
C GLY A 55 8.81 6.53 -8.07
N ILE A 56 9.29 7.62 -8.64
CA ILE A 56 10.26 8.55 -8.03
C ILE A 56 9.60 9.66 -7.21
N ASP A 57 8.31 9.90 -7.35
CA ASP A 57 7.52 10.92 -6.65
C ASP A 57 6.14 10.35 -6.30
N SER A 58 6.13 9.18 -5.69
CA SER A 58 4.89 8.54 -5.28
C SER A 58 4.26 9.25 -4.08
N ARG A 59 2.95 9.10 -3.93
CA ARG A 59 2.16 9.75 -2.88
C ARG A 59 1.25 8.75 -2.22
N VAL A 60 0.91 9.00 -0.97
CA VAL A 60 -0.21 8.32 -0.32
C VAL A 60 -1.39 9.27 -0.35
N HIS A 61 -2.41 8.94 -1.12
CA HIS A 61 -3.68 9.66 -1.13
C HIS A 61 -4.55 9.18 0.03
N VAL A 62 -5.13 10.13 0.75
CA VAL A 62 -6.10 9.87 1.82
C VAL A 62 -7.48 10.22 1.29
N ILE A 63 -8.37 9.23 1.28
CA ILE A 63 -9.67 9.30 0.59
C ILE A 63 -10.76 8.83 1.55
N ASP A 64 -11.89 9.50 1.54
CA ASP A 64 -13.11 9.04 2.20
C ASP A 64 -13.72 7.87 1.39
N GLY A 65 -13.78 6.69 1.96
CA GLY A 65 -14.25 5.48 1.27
C GLY A 65 -15.76 5.47 1.00
N ASP A 66 -16.56 6.32 1.64
CA ASP A 66 -17.99 6.41 1.39
C ASP A 66 -18.34 7.36 0.25
N THR A 67 -17.63 8.46 0.14
CA THR A 67 -17.92 9.52 -0.82
C THR A 67 -16.88 9.61 -1.94
N PHE A 68 -15.73 8.95 -1.78
CA PHE A 68 -14.53 9.10 -2.61
C PHE A 68 -13.95 10.52 -2.64
N ALA A 69 -14.28 11.33 -1.64
CA ALA A 69 -13.71 12.66 -1.50
C ALA A 69 -12.22 12.56 -1.13
N PHE A 70 -11.39 13.36 -1.81
CA PHE A 70 -9.99 13.53 -1.45
C PHE A 70 -9.90 14.30 -0.12
N LEU A 71 -9.22 13.73 0.87
CA LEU A 71 -9.05 14.30 2.20
C LEU A 71 -7.67 14.92 2.41
N GLY A 72 -6.67 14.42 1.69
CA GLY A 72 -5.30 14.90 1.79
C GLY A 72 -4.31 13.91 1.20
N GLN A 73 -3.03 14.24 1.33
CA GLN A 73 -1.96 13.37 0.85
C GLN A 73 -0.68 13.58 1.66
N LEU A 74 0.21 12.60 1.58
CA LEU A 74 1.60 12.72 2.05
C LEU A 74 2.55 12.22 0.97
N SER A 75 3.77 12.73 0.97
CA SER A 75 4.83 12.24 0.08
C SER A 75 5.18 10.80 0.45
N ASN A 76 5.37 9.96 -0.55
CA ASN A 76 5.87 8.61 -0.37
C ASN A 76 7.25 8.42 -1.06
N GLY A 77 7.81 9.50 -1.64
CA GLY A 77 9.13 9.55 -2.23
C GLY A 77 9.36 8.43 -3.26
N HIS A 78 10.60 7.91 -3.32
CA HIS A 78 10.94 6.83 -4.25
C HIS A 78 10.50 5.49 -3.73
N PHE A 79 9.49 4.88 -4.36
CA PHE A 79 9.02 3.54 -4.03
C PHE A 79 8.89 3.30 -2.51
N GLY A 80 8.30 4.25 -1.80
CA GLY A 80 8.14 4.16 -0.36
C GLY A 80 7.21 3.02 0.03
N SER A 81 7.52 2.33 1.13
CA SER A 81 6.66 1.32 1.75
C SER A 81 5.85 1.97 2.86
N PHE A 82 4.56 1.69 2.89
CA PHE A 82 3.61 2.34 3.79
C PHE A 82 2.97 1.32 4.74
N ALA A 83 2.72 1.73 5.97
CA ALA A 83 1.96 0.97 6.95
C ALA A 83 1.23 1.90 7.92
N ILE A 84 0.18 1.40 8.56
CA ILE A 84 -0.57 2.08 9.62
C ILE A 84 -0.28 1.35 10.93
N SER A 85 0.02 2.10 12.01
CA SER A 85 0.25 1.51 13.32
C SER A 85 -0.98 0.76 13.83
N ALA A 86 -0.78 -0.23 14.69
CA ALA A 86 -1.87 -1.04 15.25
C ALA A 86 -2.87 -0.18 16.04
N ASP A 87 -2.42 0.88 16.71
CA ASP A 87 -3.27 1.86 17.42
C ASP A 87 -3.89 2.92 16.51
N ARG A 88 -3.56 2.90 15.20
CA ARG A 88 -4.06 3.80 14.14
C ARG A 88 -3.76 5.27 14.35
N LYS A 89 -2.75 5.61 15.15
CA LYS A 89 -2.36 7.00 15.41
C LYS A 89 -1.17 7.46 14.60
N THR A 90 -0.42 6.51 14.01
CA THR A 90 0.79 6.79 13.26
C THR A 90 0.76 6.13 11.89
N LEU A 91 1.11 6.89 10.86
CA LEU A 91 1.40 6.36 9.54
C LEU A 91 2.91 6.21 9.44
N PHE A 92 3.37 5.04 9.06
CA PHE A 92 4.76 4.75 8.79
C PHE A 92 5.01 4.81 7.29
N ASN A 93 6.04 5.53 6.89
CA ASN A 93 6.45 5.67 5.50
C ASN A 93 7.96 5.43 5.38
N ALA A 94 8.36 4.21 5.01
CA ALA A 94 9.77 3.90 4.74
C ALA A 94 10.07 4.28 3.28
N THR A 95 10.84 5.35 3.08
CA THR A 95 11.04 5.92 1.76
C THR A 95 12.49 6.29 1.48
N THR A 96 12.76 6.71 0.25
CA THR A 96 14.06 7.16 -0.22
C THR A 96 13.92 8.54 -0.85
N PHE A 97 14.85 9.43 -0.53
CA PHE A 97 15.01 10.71 -1.17
C PHE A 97 16.39 10.81 -1.83
N PHE A 98 16.45 11.57 -2.91
CA PHE A 98 17.71 11.96 -3.54
C PHE A 98 17.88 13.46 -3.47
N SER A 99 19.10 13.94 -3.30
CA SER A 99 19.39 15.36 -3.10
C SER A 99 19.02 16.28 -4.26
N ARG A 100 18.75 15.72 -5.44
CA ARG A 100 18.32 16.43 -6.65
C ARG A 100 17.13 15.76 -7.32
N GLY A 101 16.10 15.42 -6.53
CA GLY A 101 14.87 14.82 -7.01
C GLY A 101 15.04 13.31 -7.29
N ASP A 102 15.52 12.95 -8.46
CA ASP A 102 15.67 11.55 -8.91
C ASP A 102 17.13 11.04 -8.90
N HIS A 103 18.10 11.89 -8.53
CA HIS A 103 19.52 11.56 -8.52
C HIS A 103 20.32 12.34 -7.45
N GLY A 104 21.56 11.94 -7.25
CA GLY A 104 22.47 12.54 -6.28
C GLY A 104 22.66 11.70 -5.04
N ALA A 105 22.94 12.32 -3.90
CA ALA A 105 23.08 11.61 -2.63
C ALA A 105 21.75 10.99 -2.23
N ARG A 106 21.76 9.68 -1.95
CA ARG A 106 20.61 8.91 -1.51
C ARG A 106 20.48 8.96 0.01
N THR A 107 19.26 9.14 0.49
CA THR A 107 18.90 9.08 1.91
C THR A 107 17.69 8.16 2.05
N ASP A 108 17.85 7.10 2.83
CA ASP A 108 16.75 6.21 3.20
C ASP A 108 16.24 6.58 4.58
N VAL A 109 14.93 6.72 4.73
CA VAL A 109 14.29 7.13 5.99
C VAL A 109 13.04 6.31 6.27
N VAL A 110 12.64 6.28 7.54
CA VAL A 110 11.28 6.00 7.96
C VAL A 110 10.72 7.28 8.55
N GLU A 111 9.69 7.82 7.95
CA GLU A 111 8.95 8.97 8.44
C GLU A 111 7.73 8.50 9.23
N TYR A 112 7.38 9.28 10.27
CA TYR A 112 6.24 9.02 11.14
C TYR A 112 5.27 10.20 11.02
N TYR A 113 4.08 9.94 10.50
CA TYR A 113 3.03 10.94 10.35
C TYR A 113 1.90 10.71 11.34
N ASP A 114 1.27 11.77 11.76
CA ASP A 114 0.04 11.73 12.54
C ASP A 114 -1.17 11.43 11.64
N THR A 115 -2.00 10.46 12.02
CA THR A 115 -3.17 10.07 11.21
C THR A 115 -4.26 11.12 11.17
N SER A 116 -4.39 11.97 12.20
CA SER A 116 -5.44 12.97 12.27
C SER A 116 -5.12 14.23 11.47
N THR A 117 -3.85 14.56 11.32
CA THR A 117 -3.41 15.81 10.70
C THR A 117 -2.59 15.62 9.43
N LEU A 118 -2.13 14.40 9.17
CA LEU A 118 -1.16 14.03 8.12
C LEU A 118 0.18 14.79 8.23
N MET A 119 0.47 15.36 9.39
CA MET A 119 1.71 16.08 9.62
C MET A 119 2.85 15.12 10.01
N PRO A 120 4.06 15.32 9.46
CA PRO A 120 5.24 14.58 9.89
C PRO A 120 5.57 14.93 11.33
N ARG A 121 5.82 13.90 12.17
CA ARG A 121 6.18 14.06 13.59
C ARG A 121 7.67 13.87 13.82
N SER A 122 8.28 12.95 13.09
CA SER A 122 9.70 12.62 13.22
C SER A 122 10.13 11.70 12.07
N GLU A 123 11.43 11.45 12.01
CA GLU A 123 11.99 10.46 11.07
C GLU A 123 13.08 9.63 11.75
N THR A 124 13.36 8.47 11.18
CA THR A 124 14.50 7.60 11.49
C THR A 124 15.34 7.43 10.23
N LEU A 125 16.60 7.83 10.28
CA LEU A 125 17.54 7.60 9.17
C LEU A 125 17.94 6.12 9.12
N LEU A 126 17.84 5.53 7.94
CA LEU A 126 18.32 4.17 7.67
C LEU A 126 19.72 4.25 7.06
N SER A 127 20.64 3.43 7.55
CA SER A 127 22.02 3.46 7.08
C SER A 127 22.22 2.64 5.80
N GLY A 128 23.21 3.05 4.99
CA GLY A 128 23.81 2.19 3.97
C GLY A 128 23.08 2.07 2.64
N ASN A 129 22.05 2.88 2.38
CA ASN A 129 21.33 2.89 1.08
C ASN A 129 20.80 1.50 0.67
N LYS A 130 20.19 0.79 1.61
CA LYS A 130 19.86 -0.64 1.49
C LYS A 130 18.37 -0.92 1.30
N ARG A 131 17.50 0.04 1.64
CA ARG A 131 16.06 -0.14 1.59
C ARG A 131 15.60 -0.65 0.21
N ALA A 132 14.66 -1.58 0.20
CA ALA A 132 14.07 -2.08 -1.02
C ALA A 132 13.29 -0.98 -1.75
N MET A 133 13.75 -0.61 -2.95
CA MET A 133 13.07 0.31 -3.87
C MET A 133 12.48 -0.51 -5.00
N THR A 134 11.29 -1.04 -4.78
CA THR A 134 10.59 -1.87 -5.77
C THR A 134 9.09 -1.73 -5.57
N ASN A 135 8.29 -2.50 -6.30
CA ASN A 135 6.84 -2.53 -6.08
C ASN A 135 6.52 -2.72 -4.60
N GLN A 136 5.57 -1.95 -4.13
CA GLN A 136 5.25 -1.89 -2.71
C GLN A 136 4.34 -3.06 -2.34
N TYR A 137 4.72 -3.71 -1.25
CA TYR A 137 3.91 -4.74 -0.61
C TYR A 137 3.84 -4.43 0.89
N SER A 138 2.73 -4.78 1.52
CA SER A 138 2.57 -4.64 2.98
C SER A 138 3.65 -5.40 3.77
N ALA A 139 4.24 -6.44 3.17
CA ALA A 139 5.33 -7.22 3.74
C ALA A 139 6.70 -6.50 3.76
N PHE A 140 6.81 -5.25 3.32
CA PHE A 140 8.10 -4.52 3.30
C PHE A 140 8.27 -3.54 4.45
N LEU A 141 7.17 -3.23 5.15
CA LEU A 141 7.17 -2.39 6.33
C LEU A 141 6.15 -2.97 7.31
N VAL A 142 6.64 -3.61 8.36
CA VAL A 142 5.81 -4.42 9.24
C VAL A 142 6.05 -4.05 10.70
N GLU A 143 4.98 -3.73 11.40
CA GLU A 143 4.99 -3.57 12.85
C GLU A 143 4.98 -4.96 13.53
N SER A 144 5.85 -5.17 14.51
CA SER A 144 5.91 -6.41 15.27
C SER A 144 4.75 -6.51 16.28
N ALA A 145 4.59 -7.68 16.90
CA ALA A 145 3.67 -7.85 18.02
C ALA A 145 3.91 -6.80 19.10
N GLU A 146 2.84 -6.40 19.79
CA GLU A 146 2.86 -5.41 20.88
C GLU A 146 3.40 -4.03 20.46
N SER A 147 3.40 -3.72 19.16
CA SER A 147 3.87 -2.42 18.60
C SER A 147 5.27 -2.05 19.08
N LYS A 148 6.14 -3.05 19.27
CA LYS A 148 7.45 -2.84 19.87
C LYS A 148 8.51 -2.45 18.86
N TYR A 149 8.50 -3.09 17.69
CA TYR A 149 9.48 -2.85 16.63
C TYR A 149 8.79 -2.56 15.31
N LEU A 150 9.48 -1.78 14.48
CA LEU A 150 9.16 -1.63 13.06
C LEU A 150 10.26 -2.30 12.25
N LEU A 151 9.86 -3.21 11.37
CA LEU A 151 10.73 -4.03 10.54
C LEU A 151 10.70 -3.51 9.11
N VAL A 152 11.86 -3.19 8.55
CA VAL A 152 12.00 -2.59 7.22
C VAL A 152 12.77 -3.52 6.30
N GLN A 153 12.21 -3.85 5.15
CA GLN A 153 12.85 -4.68 4.14
C GLN A 153 13.95 -3.93 3.39
N ASN A 154 15.13 -4.51 3.38
CA ASN A 154 16.26 -4.11 2.54
C ASN A 154 16.46 -5.09 1.38
N ALA A 155 17.09 -4.63 0.29
CA ALA A 155 17.33 -5.42 -0.91
C ALA A 155 18.78 -5.41 -1.39
N THR A 156 19.59 -4.46 -0.97
CA THR A 156 20.97 -4.27 -1.48
C THR A 156 21.99 -4.19 -0.35
N PRO A 157 23.20 -4.75 -0.51
CA PRO A 157 23.68 -5.58 -1.63
C PRO A 157 23.06 -6.98 -1.63
N ALA A 158 22.45 -7.40 -0.52
CA ALA A 158 21.65 -8.60 -0.33
C ALA A 158 20.43 -8.27 0.52
N THR A 159 19.43 -9.16 0.52
CA THR A 159 18.24 -8.97 1.35
C THR A 159 18.58 -9.02 2.83
N SER A 160 18.00 -8.08 3.57
CA SER A 160 18.11 -7.98 5.03
C SER A 160 16.89 -7.27 5.60
N VAL A 161 16.76 -7.24 6.91
CA VAL A 161 15.70 -6.54 7.64
C VAL A 161 16.34 -5.60 8.66
N SER A 162 16.03 -4.29 8.55
CA SER A 162 16.37 -3.32 9.60
C SER A 162 15.33 -3.37 10.71
N ILE A 163 15.77 -3.38 11.95
CA ILE A 163 14.93 -3.40 13.15
C ILE A 163 15.00 -2.03 13.81
N ILE A 164 13.84 -1.40 13.96
CA ILE A 164 13.70 -0.10 14.62
C ILE A 164 12.90 -0.30 15.91
N ASP A 165 13.38 0.19 17.03
CA ASP A 165 12.60 0.30 18.27
C ASP A 165 11.61 1.46 18.15
N LEU A 166 10.32 1.18 18.25
CA LEU A 166 9.27 2.19 18.07
C LEU A 166 9.21 3.22 19.21
N SER A 167 9.67 2.86 20.40
CA SER A 167 9.68 3.78 21.55
C SER A 167 10.75 4.84 21.45
N THR A 168 11.94 4.47 20.98
CA THR A 168 13.10 5.34 20.83
C THR A 168 13.31 5.85 19.41
N LYS A 169 12.69 5.18 18.42
CA LYS A 169 12.88 5.39 16.98
C LYS A 169 14.32 5.16 16.51
N ALA A 170 15.09 4.42 17.29
CA ALA A 170 16.46 4.07 16.97
C ALA A 170 16.52 2.79 16.13
N VAL A 171 17.39 2.78 15.12
CA VAL A 171 17.76 1.53 14.42
C VAL A 171 18.63 0.72 15.37
N LEU A 172 18.13 -0.44 15.80
CA LEU A 172 18.84 -1.34 16.71
C LEU A 172 19.86 -2.20 15.96
N ALA A 173 19.43 -2.78 14.83
CA ALA A 173 20.25 -3.72 14.08
C ALA A 173 19.73 -3.88 12.64
N GLU A 174 20.55 -4.53 11.84
CA GLU A 174 20.20 -5.08 10.55
C GLU A 174 20.53 -6.58 10.54
N ILE A 175 19.54 -7.41 10.21
CA ILE A 175 19.68 -8.86 10.14
C ILE A 175 19.64 -9.33 8.69
N ALA A 176 20.69 -10.03 8.24
CA ALA A 176 20.77 -10.56 6.89
C ALA A 176 19.75 -11.68 6.66
N THR A 177 19.05 -11.63 5.52
CA THR A 177 18.05 -12.64 5.09
C THR A 177 18.30 -13.07 3.65
N ALA A 178 19.58 -13.23 3.28
CA ALA A 178 19.98 -13.51 1.89
C ALA A 178 19.17 -14.64 1.24
N GLY A 179 18.60 -14.36 0.06
CA GLY A 179 17.74 -15.29 -0.68
C GLY A 179 16.30 -15.39 -0.19
N CYS A 180 15.92 -14.61 0.83
CA CYS A 180 14.56 -14.57 1.37
C CYS A 180 14.03 -13.13 1.40
N PHE A 181 12.71 -12.95 1.16
CA PHE A 181 12.09 -11.65 0.95
C PHE A 181 10.67 -11.59 1.49
N GLY A 182 10.24 -10.38 1.94
CA GLY A 182 8.97 -10.17 2.62
C GLY A 182 9.03 -10.53 4.10
N ILE A 183 8.46 -9.67 4.94
CA ILE A 183 8.51 -9.77 6.39
C ILE A 183 7.16 -10.20 6.92
N TYR A 184 7.14 -11.26 7.72
CA TYR A 184 5.94 -11.77 8.41
C TYR A 184 6.26 -11.86 9.90
N ALA A 185 5.84 -10.83 10.65
CA ALA A 185 6.04 -10.78 12.10
C ALA A 185 5.22 -11.87 12.79
N ALA A 186 5.83 -12.55 13.75
CA ALA A 186 5.13 -13.52 14.58
C ALA A 186 4.01 -12.81 15.38
N PRO A 187 2.80 -13.38 15.47
CA PRO A 187 1.64 -12.69 16.03
C PRO A 187 1.78 -12.29 17.51
N GLN A 188 2.55 -13.06 18.29
CA GLN A 188 2.62 -12.92 19.75
C GLN A 188 4.06 -12.82 20.29
N VAL A 189 5.05 -12.78 19.40
CA VAL A 189 6.46 -12.73 19.77
C VAL A 189 7.11 -11.50 19.13
N PRO A 190 7.26 -10.38 19.86
CA PRO A 190 7.79 -9.13 19.29
C PRO A 190 9.15 -9.27 18.62
N GLY A 191 10.05 -10.08 19.20
CA GLY A 191 11.41 -10.32 18.71
C GLY A 191 11.50 -11.46 17.67
N ARG A 192 10.44 -11.75 16.90
CA ARG A 192 10.45 -12.81 15.89
C ARG A 192 9.81 -12.37 14.59
N PHE A 193 10.45 -12.68 13.48
CA PHE A 193 9.85 -12.57 12.14
C PHE A 193 10.28 -13.73 11.25
N SER A 194 9.51 -13.97 10.21
CA SER A 194 9.85 -14.91 9.14
C SER A 194 9.89 -14.20 7.79
N THR A 195 10.61 -14.79 6.84
CA THR A 195 10.69 -14.35 5.44
C THR A 195 10.53 -15.56 4.52
N LEU A 196 9.88 -15.39 3.36
CA LEU A 196 9.78 -16.45 2.34
C LEU A 196 11.05 -16.48 1.49
N CYS A 197 11.53 -17.68 1.18
CA CYS A 197 12.79 -17.87 0.46
C CYS A 197 12.56 -18.41 -0.95
N GLY A 198 13.50 -18.12 -1.85
CA GLY A 198 13.44 -18.53 -3.26
C GLY A 198 13.52 -20.06 -3.48
N ASP A 199 13.84 -20.84 -2.44
CA ASP A 199 13.82 -22.30 -2.43
C ASP A 199 12.49 -22.90 -1.93
N GLY A 200 11.45 -22.07 -1.74
CA GLY A 200 10.14 -22.49 -1.24
C GLY A 200 10.05 -22.66 0.27
N THR A 201 11.11 -22.42 1.02
CA THR A 201 11.12 -22.46 2.49
C THR A 201 10.76 -21.11 3.10
N ALA A 202 10.60 -21.08 4.43
CA ALA A 202 10.61 -19.83 5.20
C ALA A 202 11.80 -19.83 6.16
N LEU A 203 12.45 -18.68 6.28
CA LEU A 203 13.47 -18.42 7.28
C LEU A 203 12.84 -17.68 8.45
N THR A 204 12.86 -18.26 9.65
CA THR A 204 12.44 -17.60 10.90
C THR A 204 13.67 -17.13 11.66
N VAL A 205 13.61 -15.91 12.16
CA VAL A 205 14.69 -15.24 12.90
C VAL A 205 14.15 -14.74 14.23
N ASP A 206 14.87 -15.04 15.31
CA ASP A 206 14.67 -14.48 16.64
C ASP A 206 15.73 -13.43 16.94
N PHE A 207 15.35 -12.36 17.63
CA PHE A 207 16.26 -11.31 18.07
C PHE A 207 15.90 -10.78 19.48
N ASP A 208 16.89 -10.30 20.20
CA ASP A 208 16.72 -9.73 21.54
C ASP A 208 16.32 -8.25 21.54
N ALA A 209 16.21 -7.66 22.72
CA ALA A 209 15.82 -6.25 22.89
C ALA A 209 16.86 -5.24 22.33
N GLN A 210 18.05 -5.68 22.03
CA GLN A 210 19.12 -4.90 21.40
C GLN A 210 19.14 -5.11 19.87
N GLY A 211 18.20 -5.90 19.33
CA GLY A 211 18.15 -6.23 17.91
C GLY A 211 19.14 -7.33 17.50
N LYS A 212 19.90 -7.91 18.44
CA LYS A 212 20.87 -8.96 18.15
C LYS A 212 20.14 -10.27 17.87
N GLU A 213 20.49 -10.92 16.74
CA GLU A 213 19.98 -12.23 16.40
C GLU A 213 20.32 -13.27 17.49
N THR A 214 19.31 -14.00 17.95
CA THR A 214 19.43 -15.04 18.99
C THR A 214 19.07 -16.43 18.48
N GLY A 215 18.38 -16.52 17.35
CA GLY A 215 18.01 -17.77 16.74
C GLY A 215 17.70 -17.62 15.24
N ARG A 216 17.96 -18.71 14.49
CA ARG A 216 17.68 -18.77 13.05
C ARG A 216 17.30 -20.21 12.67
N LYS A 217 16.12 -20.38 12.09
CA LYS A 217 15.66 -21.71 11.65
C LYS A 217 14.98 -21.63 10.29
N ARG A 218 15.09 -22.68 9.50
CA ARG A 218 14.38 -22.83 8.22
C ARG A 218 13.28 -23.89 8.35
N SER A 219 12.18 -23.65 7.67
CA SER A 219 11.11 -24.63 7.51
C SER A 219 11.47 -25.71 6.49
N ALA A 220 10.70 -26.80 6.45
CA ALA A 220 10.57 -27.58 5.22
C ALA A 220 9.97 -26.71 4.10
N PRO A 221 10.08 -27.11 2.81
CA PRO A 221 9.43 -26.41 1.72
C PRO A 221 7.92 -26.26 1.96
N LEU A 222 7.43 -25.02 1.83
CA LEU A 222 6.02 -24.64 2.02
C LEU A 222 5.30 -24.48 0.68
N PHE A 223 6.02 -24.25 -0.39
CA PHE A 223 5.48 -24.07 -1.73
C PHE A 223 6.54 -24.43 -2.78
N ASP A 224 6.10 -24.57 -4.03
CA ASP A 224 6.98 -24.82 -5.16
C ASP A 224 7.23 -23.50 -5.92
N PRO A 225 8.39 -22.86 -5.78
CA PRO A 225 8.66 -21.57 -6.41
C PRO A 225 8.80 -21.63 -7.93
N GLU A 226 9.09 -22.82 -8.50
CA GLU A 226 9.30 -23.00 -9.94
C GLU A 226 7.97 -23.23 -10.68
N ASN A 227 7.06 -24.01 -10.10
CA ASN A 227 5.83 -24.42 -10.78
C ASN A 227 4.59 -23.72 -10.26
N ASP A 228 4.58 -23.30 -9.00
CA ASP A 228 3.42 -22.66 -8.34
C ASP A 228 3.85 -21.66 -7.26
N ALA A 229 4.52 -20.60 -7.68
CA ALA A 229 5.04 -19.57 -6.80
C ALA A 229 3.94 -18.86 -5.99
N LEU A 230 4.21 -18.52 -4.74
CA LEU A 230 3.31 -17.70 -3.93
C LEU A 230 3.39 -16.22 -4.32
N PHE A 231 2.24 -15.55 -4.33
CA PHE A 231 2.23 -14.10 -4.23
C PHE A 231 2.75 -13.70 -2.84
N ILE A 232 3.66 -12.73 -2.79
CA ILE A 232 4.24 -12.24 -1.54
C ILE A 232 3.21 -11.51 -0.64
N TYR A 233 2.07 -11.13 -1.19
CA TYR A 233 1.00 -10.47 -0.47
C TYR A 233 0.15 -11.50 0.28
N GLY A 234 0.27 -11.49 1.61
CA GLY A 234 -0.50 -12.37 2.50
C GLY A 234 -1.50 -11.59 3.35
N VAL A 235 -2.60 -12.22 3.72
CA VAL A 235 -3.64 -11.64 4.59
C VAL A 235 -3.80 -12.44 5.88
N LYS A 236 -4.02 -11.75 7.00
CA LYS A 236 -4.14 -12.37 8.31
C LYS A 236 -5.47 -13.13 8.48
N ARG A 237 -5.40 -14.33 9.04
CA ARG A 237 -6.52 -15.12 9.50
C ARG A 237 -6.21 -15.68 10.89
N GLY A 238 -6.58 -14.93 11.93
CA GLY A 238 -6.09 -15.21 13.28
C GLY A 238 -4.56 -15.14 13.33
N ASP A 239 -3.93 -16.16 13.91
CA ASP A 239 -2.47 -16.23 14.02
C ASP A 239 -1.78 -16.67 12.72
N LYS A 240 -2.53 -17.16 11.72
CA LYS A 240 -1.99 -17.57 10.43
C LYS A 240 -2.07 -16.46 9.39
N THR A 241 -1.27 -16.61 8.35
CA THR A 241 -1.33 -15.76 7.14
C THR A 241 -1.75 -16.62 5.96
N ILE A 242 -2.79 -16.19 5.25
CA ILE A 242 -3.22 -16.81 3.99
C ILE A 242 -2.45 -16.20 2.84
N PHE A 243 -1.95 -17.05 1.97
CA PHE A 243 -1.36 -16.71 0.67
C PHE A 243 -2.11 -17.42 -0.44
N ILE A 244 -2.03 -16.86 -1.63
CA ILE A 244 -2.46 -17.51 -2.87
C ILE A 244 -1.24 -17.81 -3.71
N SER A 245 -1.22 -19.00 -4.33
CA SER A 245 -0.22 -19.33 -5.34
C SER A 245 -0.67 -18.89 -6.74
N PHE A 246 0.24 -18.89 -7.68
CA PHE A 246 -0.02 -18.57 -9.08
C PHE A 246 -1.08 -19.47 -9.74
N LEU A 247 -1.13 -20.75 -9.36
CA LEU A 247 -2.15 -21.68 -9.84
C LEU A 247 -3.47 -21.61 -9.05
N GLY A 248 -3.57 -20.71 -8.05
CA GLY A 248 -4.76 -20.51 -7.24
C GLY A 248 -4.93 -21.52 -6.11
N ASN A 249 -3.83 -22.03 -5.57
CA ASN A 249 -3.85 -22.79 -4.33
C ASN A 249 -3.79 -21.83 -3.14
N VAL A 250 -4.53 -22.17 -2.09
CA VAL A 250 -4.59 -21.42 -0.83
C VAL A 250 -3.61 -22.06 0.15
N HIS A 251 -2.65 -21.28 0.64
CA HIS A 251 -1.69 -21.68 1.66
C HIS A 251 -1.97 -20.91 2.94
N SER A 252 -2.18 -21.59 4.05
CA SER A 252 -2.32 -20.99 5.39
C SER A 252 -1.06 -21.27 6.18
N ILE A 253 -0.19 -20.28 6.33
CA ILE A 253 1.12 -20.42 6.97
C ILE A 253 1.07 -19.81 8.37
N ASP A 254 1.57 -20.57 9.35
CA ASP A 254 1.76 -20.15 10.74
C ASP A 254 3.21 -19.69 10.94
N PHE A 255 3.38 -18.44 11.36
CA PHE A 255 4.69 -17.83 11.68
C PHE A 255 4.90 -17.61 13.18
N ALA A 256 4.02 -18.13 14.05
CA ALA A 256 4.15 -17.95 15.50
C ALA A 256 5.31 -18.78 16.09
N GLY A 257 5.54 -19.98 15.54
CA GLY A 257 6.58 -20.90 15.99
C GLY A 257 8.00 -20.48 15.61
N GLU A 258 9.01 -21.13 16.19
CA GLU A 258 10.42 -20.96 15.80
C GLU A 258 10.71 -21.48 14.38
N VAL A 259 9.81 -22.27 13.83
CA VAL A 259 9.81 -22.79 12.47
C VAL A 259 8.44 -22.57 11.89
N ALA A 260 8.36 -21.93 10.72
CA ALA A 260 7.10 -21.75 10.03
C ALA A 260 6.51 -23.10 9.59
N THR A 261 5.20 -23.26 9.79
CA THR A 261 4.44 -24.44 9.39
C THR A 261 3.23 -24.04 8.56
N GLN A 262 2.60 -24.99 7.88
CA GLN A 262 1.37 -24.68 7.12
C GLN A 262 0.34 -25.80 7.25
N ASP A 263 -0.93 -25.43 7.04
CA ASP A 263 -2.01 -26.37 6.79
C ASP A 263 -1.83 -27.00 5.40
N THR A 264 -2.49 -28.14 5.15
CA THR A 264 -2.50 -28.71 3.80
C THR A 264 -3.07 -27.72 2.79
N PRO A 265 -2.31 -27.34 1.75
CA PRO A 265 -2.80 -26.44 0.72
C PRO A 265 -4.02 -27.00 -0.03
N TRP A 266 -4.92 -26.13 -0.45
CA TRP A 266 -6.13 -26.52 -1.17
C TRP A 266 -6.46 -25.54 -2.30
N SER A 267 -7.26 -25.96 -3.28
CA SER A 267 -7.63 -25.11 -4.42
C SER A 267 -9.14 -24.92 -4.48
N PHE A 268 -9.57 -23.71 -4.79
CA PHE A 268 -10.96 -23.36 -5.10
C PHE A 268 -11.22 -23.36 -6.61
N ILE A 269 -10.21 -23.58 -7.45
CA ILE A 269 -10.34 -23.55 -8.92
C ILE A 269 -10.84 -24.91 -9.39
N GLY A 270 -12.05 -24.96 -9.93
CA GLY A 270 -12.68 -26.15 -10.47
C GLY A 270 -12.13 -26.58 -11.83
N ALA A 271 -12.56 -27.75 -12.32
CA ALA A 271 -12.06 -28.28 -13.59
C ALA A 271 -12.36 -27.36 -14.80
N LYS A 272 -13.53 -26.71 -14.81
CA LYS A 272 -13.91 -25.77 -15.86
C LYS A 272 -13.02 -24.54 -15.90
N GLU A 273 -12.73 -23.98 -14.73
CA GLU A 273 -11.88 -22.83 -14.58
C GLU A 273 -10.41 -23.17 -14.91
N LYS A 274 -9.94 -24.36 -14.53
CA LYS A 274 -8.61 -24.87 -14.92
C LYS A 274 -8.51 -24.98 -16.45
N ALA A 275 -9.52 -25.52 -17.12
CA ALA A 275 -9.54 -25.60 -18.58
C ALA A 275 -9.56 -24.24 -19.28
N ALA A 276 -10.12 -23.22 -18.64
CA ALA A 276 -10.12 -21.84 -19.13
C ALA A 276 -8.91 -21.02 -18.62
N HIS A 277 -7.93 -21.67 -18.01
CA HIS A 277 -6.71 -21.06 -17.47
C HIS A 277 -6.98 -19.86 -16.56
N TRP A 278 -8.00 -19.95 -15.69
CA TRP A 278 -8.20 -18.94 -14.67
C TRP A 278 -7.03 -18.93 -13.68
N ARG A 279 -6.52 -17.73 -13.40
CA ARG A 279 -5.41 -17.48 -12.48
C ARG A 279 -5.70 -16.27 -11.60
N PRO A 280 -5.15 -16.23 -10.37
CA PRO A 280 -5.06 -15.00 -9.60
C PRO A 280 -4.21 -13.97 -10.34
N GLY A 281 -4.60 -12.71 -10.30
CA GLY A 281 -3.86 -11.62 -10.93
C GLY A 281 -3.98 -10.31 -10.16
N GLY A 282 -3.01 -9.42 -10.37
CA GLY A 282 -2.84 -8.19 -9.62
C GLY A 282 -1.76 -8.30 -8.54
N TYR A 283 -1.39 -7.16 -7.94
CA TYR A 283 -0.27 -7.10 -6.99
C TYR A 283 -0.70 -7.32 -5.54
N GLY A 284 -1.87 -6.83 -5.14
CA GLY A 284 -2.47 -7.03 -3.82
C GLY A 284 -3.85 -7.67 -3.96
N ASN A 285 -3.88 -8.83 -4.58
CA ASN A 285 -5.04 -9.45 -5.20
C ASN A 285 -5.93 -10.27 -4.26
N ILE A 286 -5.68 -10.23 -2.95
CA ILE A 286 -6.49 -10.93 -1.95
C ILE A 286 -6.87 -10.05 -0.75
N ALA A 287 -8.05 -10.31 -0.18
CA ALA A 287 -8.48 -9.78 1.10
C ALA A 287 -9.26 -10.84 1.87
N TYR A 288 -9.14 -10.90 3.19
CA TYR A 288 -9.85 -11.87 4.02
C TYR A 288 -10.68 -11.16 5.08
N SER A 289 -11.94 -11.57 5.22
CA SER A 289 -12.84 -11.10 6.25
C SER A 289 -12.98 -12.13 7.37
N PRO A 290 -12.53 -11.82 8.59
CA PRO A 290 -12.76 -12.70 9.74
C PRO A 290 -14.23 -12.75 10.16
N SER A 291 -15.02 -11.71 9.89
CA SER A 291 -16.43 -11.63 10.28
C SER A 291 -17.33 -12.63 9.55
N ASN A 292 -17.05 -12.88 8.26
CA ASN A 292 -17.83 -13.81 7.44
C ASN A 292 -17.05 -15.03 6.93
N GLY A 293 -15.75 -15.14 7.27
CA GLY A 293 -14.90 -16.26 6.87
C GLY A 293 -14.59 -16.36 5.38
N GLN A 294 -14.78 -15.27 4.63
CA GLN A 294 -14.60 -15.24 3.19
C GLN A 294 -13.25 -14.68 2.78
N LEU A 295 -12.65 -15.27 1.76
CA LEU A 295 -11.49 -14.77 1.06
C LEU A 295 -11.96 -14.19 -0.29
N TYR A 296 -11.53 -12.99 -0.62
CA TYR A 296 -11.79 -12.32 -1.89
C TYR A 296 -10.52 -12.35 -2.71
N VAL A 297 -10.62 -12.83 -3.96
CA VAL A 297 -9.47 -13.06 -4.84
C VAL A 297 -9.70 -12.42 -6.19
N GLY A 298 -8.78 -11.57 -6.62
CA GLY A 298 -8.79 -11.03 -7.99
C GLY A 298 -8.36 -12.10 -8.99
N MET A 299 -9.15 -12.30 -10.03
CA MET A 299 -9.00 -13.40 -10.99
C MET A 299 -9.08 -12.92 -12.44
N HIS A 300 -8.31 -13.58 -13.33
CA HIS A 300 -8.40 -13.37 -14.78
C HIS A 300 -8.33 -14.71 -15.54
N PRO A 301 -8.98 -14.84 -16.72
CA PRO A 301 -8.89 -16.01 -17.58
C PRO A 301 -7.62 -15.97 -18.46
N ASN A 302 -7.38 -17.05 -19.20
CA ASN A 302 -6.27 -17.18 -20.17
C ASN A 302 -4.88 -16.94 -19.53
N GLY A 303 -4.74 -17.34 -18.27
CA GLY A 303 -3.49 -17.19 -17.54
C GLY A 303 -2.35 -17.98 -18.17
N SER A 304 -1.19 -17.37 -18.26
CA SER A 304 0.08 -17.93 -18.79
C SER A 304 1.24 -17.46 -17.93
N GLU A 305 2.42 -17.94 -18.18
CA GLU A 305 3.62 -17.45 -17.52
C GLU A 305 3.73 -15.93 -17.61
N GLY A 306 4.02 -15.28 -16.48
CA GLY A 306 4.08 -13.83 -16.36
C GLY A 306 2.73 -13.13 -16.15
N SER A 307 1.58 -13.80 -16.28
CA SER A 307 0.25 -13.18 -16.16
C SER A 307 -0.16 -12.85 -14.72
N HIS A 308 0.65 -13.13 -13.72
CA HIS A 308 0.39 -12.78 -12.32
C HIS A 308 0.20 -11.26 -12.08
N LYS A 309 0.70 -10.42 -13.00
CA LYS A 309 0.54 -8.96 -12.95
C LYS A 309 -0.72 -8.44 -13.64
N THR A 310 -1.42 -9.31 -14.38
CA THR A 310 -2.63 -8.93 -15.11
C THR A 310 -3.70 -8.50 -14.11
N PRO A 311 -4.25 -7.27 -14.25
CA PRO A 311 -5.35 -6.84 -13.39
C PRO A 311 -6.55 -7.77 -13.51
N ALA A 312 -7.22 -8.02 -12.40
CA ALA A 312 -8.32 -8.95 -12.34
C ALA A 312 -9.57 -8.42 -13.07
N VAL A 313 -10.22 -9.28 -13.83
CA VAL A 313 -11.50 -9.00 -14.49
C VAL A 313 -12.71 -9.47 -13.69
N GLU A 314 -12.47 -10.30 -12.68
CA GLU A 314 -13.45 -10.74 -11.70
C GLU A 314 -12.85 -10.74 -10.30
N ILE A 315 -13.69 -10.53 -9.29
CA ILE A 315 -13.37 -10.79 -7.89
C ILE A 315 -14.20 -12.00 -7.47
N TRP A 316 -13.52 -13.05 -6.99
CA TRP A 316 -14.18 -14.26 -6.51
C TRP A 316 -14.22 -14.25 -5.00
N LYS A 317 -15.41 -14.49 -4.44
CA LYS A 317 -15.62 -14.70 -3.01
C LYS A 317 -15.54 -16.20 -2.74
N VAL A 318 -14.59 -16.58 -1.88
CA VAL A 318 -14.25 -17.97 -1.56
C VAL A 318 -14.53 -18.25 -0.09
N ASP A 319 -15.36 -19.23 0.19
CA ASP A 319 -15.60 -19.73 1.54
C ASP A 319 -14.40 -20.57 1.98
N VAL A 320 -13.63 -20.05 2.95
CA VAL A 320 -12.39 -20.69 3.39
C VAL A 320 -12.65 -21.98 4.19
N ALA A 321 -13.79 -22.09 4.87
CA ALA A 321 -14.11 -23.29 5.63
C ALA A 321 -14.63 -24.44 4.73
N ARG A 322 -15.33 -24.09 3.65
CA ARG A 322 -15.94 -25.06 2.73
C ARG A 322 -15.07 -25.32 1.49
N HIS A 323 -14.03 -24.55 1.27
CA HIS A 323 -13.13 -24.61 0.11
C HIS A 323 -13.84 -24.43 -1.25
N VAL A 324 -14.85 -23.56 -1.30
CA VAL A 324 -15.67 -23.35 -2.51
C VAL A 324 -15.81 -21.88 -2.87
N VAL A 325 -16.00 -21.60 -4.15
CA VAL A 325 -16.38 -20.25 -4.63
C VAL A 325 -17.83 -20.00 -4.26
N ALA A 326 -18.08 -19.04 -3.38
CA ALA A 326 -19.40 -18.64 -2.91
C ALA A 326 -20.06 -17.56 -3.76
N GLY A 327 -19.29 -16.84 -4.59
CA GLY A 327 -19.81 -15.81 -5.47
C GLY A 327 -18.72 -15.20 -6.34
N ARG A 328 -19.14 -14.48 -7.38
CA ARG A 328 -18.26 -13.78 -8.31
C ARG A 328 -18.87 -12.46 -8.72
N VAL A 329 -18.06 -11.46 -8.94
CA VAL A 329 -18.47 -10.17 -9.51
C VAL A 329 -17.44 -9.72 -10.54
N LYS A 330 -17.90 -9.09 -11.61
CA LYS A 330 -17.01 -8.44 -12.58
C LYS A 330 -16.29 -7.27 -11.91
N SER A 331 -15.02 -7.10 -12.24
CA SER A 331 -14.24 -5.94 -11.84
C SER A 331 -13.67 -5.23 -13.06
N ASP A 332 -13.32 -3.98 -12.87
CA ASP A 332 -12.78 -3.12 -13.92
C ASP A 332 -11.26 -3.00 -13.80
N GLY A 333 -10.57 -4.15 -13.77
CA GLY A 333 -9.12 -4.21 -13.62
C GLY A 333 -8.66 -4.10 -12.16
N ALA A 334 -9.33 -4.82 -11.23
CA ALA A 334 -8.91 -4.85 -9.83
C ALA A 334 -7.47 -5.35 -9.71
N ASN A 335 -6.62 -4.55 -9.08
CA ASN A 335 -5.20 -4.83 -8.90
C ASN A 335 -4.83 -4.97 -7.42
N TYR A 336 -5.56 -4.28 -6.55
CA TYR A 336 -5.44 -4.37 -5.10
C TYR A 336 -6.82 -4.48 -4.47
N LEU A 337 -6.92 -5.31 -3.45
CA LEU A 337 -8.15 -5.54 -2.68
C LEU A 337 -7.91 -5.24 -1.20
N GLN A 338 -8.87 -4.63 -0.53
CA GLN A 338 -8.85 -4.43 0.91
C GLN A 338 -10.27 -4.38 1.47
N LEU A 339 -10.42 -4.79 2.73
CA LEU A 339 -11.70 -4.81 3.45
C LEU A 339 -11.67 -3.83 4.62
N SER A 340 -12.80 -3.21 4.88
CA SER A 340 -13.10 -2.60 6.16
C SER A 340 -13.27 -3.68 7.26
N LYS A 341 -13.35 -3.27 8.53
CA LYS A 341 -13.23 -4.22 9.67
C LYS A 341 -14.53 -4.48 10.41
N GLU A 342 -15.63 -3.87 9.99
CA GLU A 342 -16.95 -4.07 10.59
C GLU A 342 -17.51 -5.48 10.32
N THR A 343 -18.62 -5.81 11.00
CA THR A 343 -19.29 -7.12 10.89
C THR A 343 -19.79 -7.41 9.48
N HIS A 344 -20.31 -6.38 8.77
CA HIS A 344 -20.70 -6.42 7.36
C HIS A 344 -19.74 -5.56 6.57
N PRO A 345 -18.57 -6.12 6.15
CA PRO A 345 -17.50 -5.29 5.64
C PRO A 345 -17.79 -4.76 4.24
N LEU A 346 -17.16 -3.64 3.95
CA LEU A 346 -17.03 -3.12 2.59
C LEU A 346 -15.74 -3.70 1.98
N LEU A 347 -15.83 -4.12 0.73
CA LEU A 347 -14.67 -4.48 -0.07
C LEU A 347 -14.33 -3.32 -0.99
N PHE A 348 -13.08 -2.89 -0.98
CA PHE A 348 -12.54 -1.88 -1.88
C PHE A 348 -11.59 -2.53 -2.86
N SER A 349 -11.71 -2.17 -4.14
CA SER A 349 -10.69 -2.49 -5.15
C SER A 349 -10.07 -1.21 -5.68
N VAL A 350 -8.75 -1.20 -5.81
CA VAL A 350 -8.04 -0.22 -6.64
C VAL A 350 -7.91 -0.82 -8.02
N ASN A 351 -8.49 -0.16 -9.00
CA ASN A 351 -8.56 -0.61 -10.37
C ASN A 351 -7.50 0.13 -11.18
N VAL A 352 -6.70 -0.62 -11.93
CA VAL A 352 -5.62 -0.09 -12.76
C VAL A 352 -5.76 -0.72 -14.14
N LYS A 353 -5.85 0.11 -15.17
CA LYS A 353 -5.79 -0.32 -16.57
C LYS A 353 -4.62 0.38 -17.23
N ASP A 354 -4.05 -0.25 -18.23
CA ASP A 354 -3.01 0.36 -19.07
C ASP A 354 -3.54 1.67 -19.66
N ASP A 355 -2.75 2.74 -19.55
CA ASP A 355 -3.02 4.10 -20.08
C ASP A 355 -4.30 4.80 -19.58
N ILE A 356 -4.92 4.34 -18.49
CA ILE A 356 -6.10 4.96 -17.90
C ILE A 356 -5.83 5.29 -16.43
N PRO A 357 -6.17 6.52 -15.98
CA PRO A 357 -6.09 6.86 -14.57
C PRO A 357 -6.85 5.86 -13.68
N GLY A 358 -6.28 5.60 -12.51
CA GLY A 358 -6.83 4.61 -11.58
C GLY A 358 -8.14 5.06 -10.92
N SER A 359 -8.94 4.09 -10.51
CA SER A 359 -10.18 4.31 -9.79
C SER A 359 -10.31 3.38 -8.59
N VAL A 360 -11.25 3.70 -7.70
CA VAL A 360 -11.62 2.86 -6.56
C VAL A 360 -13.06 2.41 -6.73
N THR A 361 -13.32 1.12 -6.59
CA THR A 361 -14.69 0.59 -6.52
C THR A 361 -14.96 0.04 -5.12
N ARG A 362 -16.13 0.36 -4.58
CA ARG A 362 -16.65 -0.12 -3.31
C ARG A 362 -17.76 -1.13 -3.54
N TYR A 363 -17.66 -2.26 -2.86
CA TYR A 363 -18.65 -3.34 -2.89
C TYR A 363 -19.16 -3.61 -1.47
N ASP A 364 -20.38 -4.06 -1.36
CA ASP A 364 -20.85 -4.84 -0.21
C ASP A 364 -20.17 -6.21 -0.27
N ALA A 365 -19.37 -6.54 0.72
CA ALA A 365 -18.57 -7.76 0.69
C ALA A 365 -19.43 -9.02 0.83
N ASP A 366 -20.55 -8.96 1.55
CA ASP A 366 -21.43 -10.11 1.74
C ASP A 366 -22.17 -10.50 0.46
N THR A 367 -22.62 -9.52 -0.31
CA THR A 367 -23.43 -9.73 -1.53
C THR A 367 -22.66 -9.58 -2.83
N LEU A 368 -21.46 -8.98 -2.79
CA LEU A 368 -20.66 -8.53 -3.93
C LEU A 368 -21.34 -7.45 -4.80
N LYS A 369 -22.38 -6.80 -4.28
CA LYS A 369 -23.04 -5.69 -4.98
C LYS A 369 -22.10 -4.49 -5.03
N VAL A 370 -21.93 -3.89 -6.22
CA VAL A 370 -21.25 -2.60 -6.39
C VAL A 370 -22.08 -1.52 -5.71
N LEU A 371 -21.49 -0.79 -4.77
CA LEU A 371 -22.10 0.33 -4.06
C LEU A 371 -21.70 1.68 -4.64
N GLY A 372 -20.57 1.75 -5.32
CA GLY A 372 -20.10 2.96 -5.99
C GLY A 372 -18.71 2.77 -6.57
N THR A 373 -18.37 3.63 -7.53
CA THR A 373 -17.04 3.72 -8.11
C THR A 373 -16.63 5.19 -8.17
N SER A 374 -15.41 5.50 -7.80
CA SER A 374 -14.86 6.84 -7.90
C SER A 374 -14.80 7.31 -9.36
N LYS A 375 -14.60 8.60 -9.53
CA LYS A 375 -14.21 9.12 -10.85
C LYS A 375 -12.92 8.45 -11.30
N PRO A 376 -12.72 8.27 -12.61
CA PRO A 376 -11.54 7.58 -13.15
C PRO A 376 -10.24 8.38 -13.00
N ASP A 377 -10.30 9.63 -12.57
CA ASP A 377 -9.19 10.54 -12.35
C ASP A 377 -8.83 10.74 -10.87
N LEU A 378 -9.38 9.91 -9.98
CA LEU A 378 -9.08 9.99 -8.54
C LEU A 378 -7.63 9.63 -8.24
N LEU A 379 -7.07 8.70 -9.00
CA LEU A 379 -5.70 8.22 -8.89
C LEU A 379 -4.99 8.41 -10.23
N GLU A 380 -3.72 8.73 -10.23
CA GLU A 380 -2.92 8.80 -11.47
C GLU A 380 -2.66 7.41 -12.04
N GLY A 381 -2.58 6.39 -11.20
CA GLY A 381 -2.41 5.00 -11.60
C GLY A 381 -2.91 4.03 -10.55
N GLY A 382 -2.57 4.27 -9.31
CA GLY A 382 -2.97 3.45 -8.18
C GLY A 382 -1.90 2.46 -7.70
N GLY A 383 -2.12 1.90 -6.54
CA GLY A 383 -1.21 1.00 -5.86
C GLY A 383 -1.85 0.34 -4.64
N PRO A 384 -1.03 -0.13 -3.69
CA PRO A 384 -1.52 -0.74 -2.47
C PRO A 384 -2.48 0.17 -1.71
N ILE A 385 -3.49 -0.45 -1.13
CA ILE A 385 -4.55 0.21 -0.35
C ILE A 385 -4.56 -0.32 1.08
N TRP A 386 -4.75 0.59 2.02
CA TRP A 386 -5.07 0.28 3.42
C TRP A 386 -6.41 0.93 3.78
N VAL A 387 -7.20 0.25 4.59
CA VAL A 387 -8.44 0.76 5.17
C VAL A 387 -8.25 0.89 6.67
N GLU A 388 -8.63 2.02 7.23
CA GLU A 388 -8.47 2.32 8.66
C GLU A 388 -9.38 1.49 9.56
#